data_4f26ff430520b6484bc247fdb4246e6d
#
_entry.id   4f26ff430520b6484bc247fdb4246e6d
#
_cell.length_a   1.000
_cell.length_b   1.000
_cell.length_c   1.000
_cell.angle_alpha   90.00
_cell.angle_beta   90.00
_cell.angle_gamma   90.00
#
_symmetry.space_group_name_H-M   'P 1'
#
loop_
_entity.id
_entity.type
_entity.pdbx_description
1 polymer ?
#
loop_
_entity_poly.entity_id
_entity_poly.type
_entity_poly.pdbx_seq_one_letter_code
_entity_poly.pdbx_strand_id
1 'polypeptide(L)'
;MKKLLLAAVALGAVMAMTGGANAQDKLRFALVPKAMNNPYFDLSRDGCMDAAKKLGVECVYIGPVEHEPASEAQIVQDLITQGIDGLAISVADVDAMTNVINQAVEAGIPTITFDADAPGSKRQAFVGTDNYAMGKAIGEMAAKLKPSGGTYAMVSGGPAAANLNDRVRGVIDGLGAGWTQVEGSPLYCNDDAALAVQQLQDTLTAHPDIDALLPVGGWPLFVPDAFRSFAEPIKAKLASKEVVLVSADTLKSELELLRDGYANGLIGQQPYEMGALAMELLQKLKKGEKVQEITTVGLDTVTPDNVAEFLAKAK
;
A
#
# COMPACT_ATOMS: atom_id res chain seq x y z
N MET A 1 -95.42 -14.83 19.61
CA MET A 1 -95.21 -13.44 19.95
C MET A 1 -94.02 -13.35 20.87
N LYS A 2 -92.81 -13.08 20.40
CA LYS A 2 -91.71 -12.49 21.10
C LYS A 2 -90.54 -12.42 20.10
N LYS A 3 -90.24 -11.23 19.66
CA LYS A 3 -89.10 -10.90 18.75
C LYS A 3 -87.85 -10.99 19.55
N LEU A 4 -86.89 -11.80 19.13
CA LEU A 4 -85.47 -11.72 19.62
C LEU A 4 -84.65 -10.92 18.59
N LEU A 5 -84.11 -9.82 19.03
CA LEU A 5 -83.06 -9.07 18.32
C LEU A 5 -81.74 -9.79 18.54
N LEU A 6 -81.03 -10.15 17.45
CA LEU A 6 -79.60 -10.52 17.48
C LEU A 6 -78.77 -9.27 17.14
N ALA A 7 -77.98 -8.82 18.10
CA ALA A 7 -76.92 -7.81 17.87
C ALA A 7 -75.67 -8.51 17.42
N ALA A 8 -75.22 -8.23 16.18
CA ALA A 8 -73.94 -8.67 15.67
C ALA A 8 -72.82 -7.67 16.09
N VAL A 9 -71.89 -8.12 16.93
CA VAL A 9 -70.73 -7.40 17.30
C VAL A 9 -69.63 -7.70 16.24
N ALA A 10 -69.35 -6.71 15.37
CA ALA A 10 -68.25 -6.80 14.44
C ALA A 10 -66.92 -6.42 15.18
N LEU A 11 -66.10 -7.43 15.46
CA LEU A 11 -64.76 -7.26 16.01
C LEU A 11 -63.78 -6.96 14.84
N GLY A 12 -63.48 -5.69 14.64
CA GLY A 12 -62.45 -5.27 13.67
C GLY A 12 -61.06 -5.62 14.19
N ALA A 13 -60.44 -6.65 13.60
CA ALA A 13 -59.02 -6.94 13.81
C ALA A 13 -58.18 -5.92 13.03
N VAL A 14 -57.63 -4.94 13.74
CA VAL A 14 -56.55 -4.09 13.23
C VAL A 14 -55.29 -4.92 13.22
N MET A 15 -54.93 -5.49 12.06
CA MET A 15 -53.57 -6.02 11.84
C MET A 15 -52.61 -4.84 11.80
N ALA A 16 -51.91 -4.60 12.90
CA ALA A 16 -50.71 -3.77 12.91
C ALA A 16 -49.66 -4.50 12.08
N MET A 17 -49.46 -4.08 10.81
CA MET A 17 -48.28 -4.42 10.04
C MET A 17 -47.09 -3.72 10.73
N THR A 18 -46.43 -4.40 11.66
CA THR A 18 -45.12 -4.07 12.08
C THR A 18 -44.21 -4.33 10.88
N GLY A 19 -43.98 -3.30 10.05
CA GLY A 19 -42.92 -3.29 9.06
C GLY A 19 -41.60 -3.48 9.79
N GLY A 20 -41.14 -4.73 9.85
CA GLY A 20 -39.75 -4.99 10.25
C GLY A 20 -38.88 -4.18 9.31
N ALA A 21 -38.23 -3.15 9.82
CA ALA A 21 -37.12 -2.53 9.12
C ALA A 21 -36.13 -3.66 8.88
N ASN A 22 -36.11 -4.22 7.68
CA ASN A 22 -34.99 -5.04 7.23
C ASN A 22 -33.77 -4.15 7.35
N ALA A 23 -32.96 -4.38 8.36
CA ALA A 23 -31.61 -3.85 8.39
C ALA A 23 -30.96 -4.38 7.10
N GLN A 24 -30.91 -3.55 6.08
CA GLN A 24 -30.23 -3.90 4.84
C GLN A 24 -28.80 -4.22 5.23
N ASP A 25 -28.35 -5.45 5.00
CA ASP A 25 -26.99 -5.87 5.29
C ASP A 25 -26.04 -4.86 4.65
N LYS A 26 -25.08 -4.39 5.43
CA LYS A 26 -24.10 -3.42 4.93
C LYS A 26 -23.32 -4.03 3.80
N LEU A 27 -23.10 -3.26 2.73
CA LEU A 27 -22.17 -3.67 1.68
C LEU A 27 -20.78 -3.94 2.29
N ARG A 28 -20.18 -5.05 1.91
CA ARG A 28 -18.89 -5.51 2.38
C ARG A 28 -17.86 -5.32 1.28
N PHE A 29 -16.90 -4.44 1.49
CA PHE A 29 -15.78 -4.20 0.57
C PHE A 29 -14.49 -4.72 1.19
N ALA A 30 -13.77 -5.57 0.45
CA ALA A 30 -12.49 -6.08 0.91
C ALA A 30 -11.34 -5.19 0.45
N LEU A 31 -10.41 -4.91 1.38
CA LEU A 31 -9.10 -4.36 1.11
C LEU A 31 -8.08 -5.48 1.31
N VAL A 32 -7.45 -5.92 0.23
CA VAL A 32 -6.53 -7.07 0.21
C VAL A 32 -5.10 -6.54 0.02
N PRO A 33 -4.30 -6.43 1.11
CA PRO A 33 -2.89 -6.09 1.00
C PRO A 33 -2.07 -7.30 0.54
N LYS A 34 -0.96 -7.09 -0.13
CA LYS A 34 -0.04 -8.16 -0.55
C LYS A 34 0.77 -8.81 0.59
N ALA A 35 0.82 -8.18 1.78
CA ALA A 35 1.46 -8.70 2.97
C ALA A 35 0.92 -8.00 4.22
N MET A 36 0.27 -8.73 5.14
CA MET A 36 -0.30 -8.14 6.37
C MET A 36 0.74 -7.86 7.46
N ASN A 37 1.92 -8.46 7.39
CA ASN A 37 3.03 -8.19 8.29
C ASN A 37 3.82 -6.91 7.93
N ASN A 38 3.48 -6.24 6.82
CA ASN A 38 4.08 -4.98 6.41
C ASN A 38 3.29 -3.80 7.03
N PRO A 39 3.91 -3.01 7.95
CA PRO A 39 3.22 -1.93 8.67
C PRO A 39 2.72 -0.78 7.78
N TYR A 40 3.22 -0.67 6.56
CA TYR A 40 2.71 0.26 5.54
C TYR A 40 1.19 0.06 5.32
N PHE A 41 0.74 -1.19 5.27
CA PHE A 41 -0.67 -1.49 5.02
C PHE A 41 -1.58 -1.27 6.23
N ASP A 42 -1.05 -1.11 7.44
CA ASP A 42 -1.84 -0.70 8.60
C ASP A 42 -2.47 0.68 8.39
N LEU A 43 -1.74 1.61 7.75
CA LEU A 43 -2.29 2.92 7.40
C LEU A 43 -3.39 2.81 6.32
N SER A 44 -3.21 1.93 5.32
CA SER A 44 -4.25 1.67 4.32
C SER A 44 -5.51 1.07 4.95
N ARG A 45 -5.34 0.13 5.90
CA ARG A 45 -6.43 -0.42 6.70
C ARG A 45 -7.17 0.68 7.46
N ASP A 46 -6.46 1.56 8.14
CA ASP A 46 -7.06 2.63 8.93
C ASP A 46 -7.86 3.59 8.04
N GLY A 47 -7.33 3.95 6.87
CA GLY A 47 -8.06 4.72 5.85
C GLY A 47 -9.33 4.03 5.36
N CYS A 48 -9.24 2.72 5.07
CA CYS A 48 -10.38 1.87 4.69
C CYS A 48 -11.47 1.88 5.78
N MET A 49 -11.09 1.63 7.03
CA MET A 49 -12.03 1.58 8.17
C MET A 49 -12.73 2.91 8.38
N ASP A 50 -11.99 4.01 8.34
CA ASP A 50 -12.53 5.36 8.53
C ASP A 50 -13.48 5.76 7.39
N ALA A 51 -13.14 5.44 6.14
CA ALA A 51 -14.00 5.67 4.99
C ALA A 51 -15.25 4.80 5.02
N ALA A 52 -15.10 3.51 5.33
CA ALA A 52 -16.22 2.58 5.44
C ALA A 52 -17.26 3.04 6.48
N LYS A 53 -16.80 3.55 7.63
CA LYS A 53 -17.69 4.15 8.65
C LYS A 53 -18.47 5.34 8.11
N LYS A 54 -17.82 6.24 7.36
CA LYS A 54 -18.46 7.42 6.76
C LYS A 54 -19.48 7.04 5.66
N LEU A 55 -19.15 6.00 4.88
CA LEU A 55 -19.96 5.54 3.74
C LEU A 55 -21.10 4.59 4.17
N GLY A 56 -21.12 4.13 5.42
CA GLY A 56 -22.11 3.18 5.92
C GLY A 56 -21.92 1.75 5.39
N VAL A 57 -20.70 1.39 4.99
CA VAL A 57 -20.31 0.06 4.49
C VAL A 57 -19.40 -0.65 5.49
N GLU A 58 -18.98 -1.87 5.21
CA GLU A 58 -17.99 -2.63 5.98
C GLU A 58 -16.68 -2.71 5.19
N CYS A 59 -15.54 -2.41 5.83
CA CYS A 59 -14.22 -2.72 5.32
C CYS A 59 -13.78 -4.08 5.87
N VAL A 60 -13.58 -5.06 4.98
CA VAL A 60 -12.99 -6.36 5.28
C VAL A 60 -11.51 -6.30 4.92
N TYR A 61 -10.64 -6.19 5.94
CA TYR A 61 -9.19 -6.18 5.75
C TYR A 61 -8.64 -7.59 5.92
N ILE A 62 -8.18 -8.21 4.82
CA ILE A 62 -7.70 -9.58 4.79
C ILE A 62 -6.71 -9.76 3.64
N GLY A 63 -5.59 -10.43 3.90
CA GLY A 63 -4.55 -10.74 2.92
C GLY A 63 -3.64 -11.84 3.44
N PRO A 64 -2.61 -12.25 2.67
CA PRO A 64 -1.59 -13.16 3.16
C PRO A 64 -0.79 -12.49 4.29
N VAL A 65 -0.32 -13.30 5.25
CA VAL A 65 0.50 -12.78 6.36
C VAL A 65 1.81 -12.22 5.83
N GLU A 66 2.45 -12.95 4.92
CA GLU A 66 3.72 -12.60 4.26
C GLU A 66 3.49 -12.44 2.76
N HIS A 67 4.49 -11.91 2.05
CA HIS A 67 4.44 -11.77 0.58
C HIS A 67 4.37 -13.15 -0.08
N GLU A 68 3.17 -13.61 -0.38
CA GLU A 68 2.90 -14.92 -0.97
C GLU A 68 1.79 -14.80 -2.04
N PRO A 69 2.15 -14.60 -3.32
CA PRO A 69 1.19 -14.34 -4.40
C PRO A 69 0.12 -15.43 -4.57
N ALA A 70 0.48 -16.70 -4.37
CA ALA A 70 -0.47 -17.81 -4.48
C ALA A 70 -1.54 -17.75 -3.37
N SER A 71 -1.15 -17.38 -2.15
CA SER A 71 -2.06 -17.18 -1.02
C SER A 71 -2.96 -15.97 -1.25
N GLU A 72 -2.41 -14.88 -1.80
CA GLU A 72 -3.19 -13.70 -2.17
C GLU A 72 -4.29 -14.04 -3.19
N ALA A 73 -3.94 -14.78 -4.25
CA ALA A 73 -4.89 -15.22 -5.26
C ALA A 73 -5.99 -16.11 -4.68
N GLN A 74 -5.64 -17.04 -3.76
CA GLN A 74 -6.61 -17.91 -3.10
C GLN A 74 -7.57 -17.12 -2.20
N ILE A 75 -7.07 -16.14 -1.44
CA ILE A 75 -7.90 -15.26 -0.61
C ILE A 75 -8.91 -14.49 -1.46
N VAL A 76 -8.47 -13.93 -2.60
CA VAL A 76 -9.38 -13.22 -3.52
C VAL A 76 -10.43 -14.19 -4.09
N GLN A 77 -10.04 -15.42 -4.46
CA GLN A 77 -10.99 -16.44 -4.94
C GLN A 77 -12.03 -16.83 -3.87
N ASP A 78 -11.61 -16.92 -2.62
CA ASP A 78 -12.50 -17.21 -1.49
C ASP A 78 -13.49 -16.06 -1.26
N LEU A 79 -13.03 -14.79 -1.35
CA LEU A 79 -13.90 -13.61 -1.26
C LEU A 79 -14.93 -13.54 -2.39
N ILE A 80 -14.55 -13.89 -3.62
CA ILE A 80 -15.48 -14.02 -4.75
C ILE A 80 -16.56 -15.05 -4.43
N THR A 81 -16.16 -16.23 -3.95
CA THR A 81 -17.05 -17.34 -3.62
C THR A 81 -18.01 -16.98 -2.46
N GLN A 82 -17.54 -16.17 -1.51
CA GLN A 82 -18.35 -15.66 -0.39
C GLN A 82 -19.31 -14.52 -0.79
N GLY A 83 -19.27 -14.06 -2.03
CA GLY A 83 -20.13 -12.99 -2.52
C GLY A 83 -19.80 -11.63 -1.92
N ILE A 84 -18.52 -11.28 -1.84
CA ILE A 84 -18.09 -9.93 -1.44
C ILE A 84 -18.65 -8.87 -2.39
N ASP A 85 -18.99 -7.68 -1.89
CA ASP A 85 -19.63 -6.62 -2.68
C ASP A 85 -18.65 -5.76 -3.48
N GLY A 86 -17.36 -5.83 -3.19
CA GLY A 86 -16.30 -5.14 -3.92
C GLY A 86 -14.92 -5.53 -3.42
N LEU A 87 -13.92 -5.40 -4.29
CA LEU A 87 -12.53 -5.80 -4.06
C LEU A 87 -11.58 -4.66 -4.39
N ALA A 88 -10.71 -4.31 -3.46
CA ALA A 88 -9.52 -3.48 -3.68
C ALA A 88 -8.28 -4.32 -3.34
N ILE A 89 -7.39 -4.52 -4.31
CA ILE A 89 -6.30 -5.51 -4.23
C ILE A 89 -4.97 -4.80 -4.48
N SER A 90 -3.99 -4.97 -3.57
CA SER A 90 -2.60 -4.56 -3.80
C SER A 90 -1.83 -5.76 -4.35
N VAL A 91 -1.52 -5.73 -5.64
CA VAL A 91 -1.06 -6.89 -6.42
C VAL A 91 0.39 -7.26 -6.10
N ALA A 92 0.62 -8.44 -5.54
CA ALA A 92 1.97 -8.95 -5.24
C ALA A 92 2.70 -9.41 -6.51
N ASP A 93 1.99 -10.08 -7.42
CA ASP A 93 2.50 -10.63 -8.67
C ASP A 93 1.44 -10.47 -9.77
N VAL A 94 1.78 -9.75 -10.84
CA VAL A 94 0.83 -9.41 -11.92
C VAL A 94 0.30 -10.67 -12.62
N ASP A 95 1.16 -11.65 -12.88
CA ASP A 95 0.79 -12.86 -13.62
C ASP A 95 -0.12 -13.76 -12.77
N ALA A 96 0.18 -13.90 -11.48
CA ALA A 96 -0.63 -14.69 -10.56
C ALA A 96 -2.02 -14.06 -10.34
N MET A 97 -2.10 -12.71 -10.27
CA MET A 97 -3.32 -12.02 -9.87
C MET A 97 -4.26 -11.64 -11.01
N THR A 98 -3.74 -11.47 -12.25
CA THR A 98 -4.54 -11.03 -13.40
C THR A 98 -5.78 -11.90 -13.62
N ASN A 99 -5.65 -13.21 -13.56
CA ASN A 99 -6.76 -14.14 -13.82
C ASN A 99 -7.85 -14.04 -12.75
N VAL A 100 -7.50 -13.97 -11.47
CA VAL A 100 -8.49 -13.91 -10.39
C VAL A 100 -9.18 -12.54 -10.32
N ILE A 101 -8.47 -11.45 -10.65
CA ILE A 101 -9.07 -10.12 -10.84
C ILE A 101 -10.10 -10.15 -11.97
N ASN A 102 -9.76 -10.78 -13.11
CA ASN A 102 -10.69 -10.91 -14.24
C ASN A 102 -11.94 -11.71 -13.87
N GLN A 103 -11.79 -12.79 -13.12
CA GLN A 103 -12.92 -13.59 -12.61
C GLN A 103 -13.84 -12.78 -11.70
N ALA A 104 -13.29 -11.96 -10.81
CA ALA A 104 -14.10 -11.09 -9.94
C ALA A 104 -14.94 -10.09 -10.75
N VAL A 105 -14.32 -9.43 -11.76
CA VAL A 105 -15.03 -8.49 -12.63
C VAL A 105 -16.10 -9.21 -13.46
N GLU A 106 -15.82 -10.40 -14.01
CA GLU A 106 -16.76 -11.22 -14.78
C GLU A 106 -17.93 -11.72 -13.92
N ALA A 107 -17.70 -11.92 -12.62
CA ALA A 107 -18.76 -12.22 -11.65
C ALA A 107 -19.62 -10.99 -11.27
N GLY A 108 -19.32 -9.81 -11.84
CA GLY A 108 -20.04 -8.57 -11.56
C GLY A 108 -19.65 -7.89 -10.25
N ILE A 109 -18.52 -8.27 -9.66
CA ILE A 109 -18.00 -7.68 -8.44
C ILE A 109 -17.15 -6.45 -8.80
N PRO A 110 -17.49 -5.23 -8.34
CA PRO A 110 -16.63 -4.07 -8.46
C PRO A 110 -15.22 -4.37 -7.98
N THR A 111 -14.24 -4.27 -8.86
CA THR A 111 -12.85 -4.65 -8.55
C THR A 111 -11.88 -3.58 -9.01
N ILE A 112 -11.10 -3.09 -8.08
CA ILE A 112 -10.02 -2.13 -8.31
C ILE A 112 -8.70 -2.65 -7.76
N THR A 113 -7.60 -2.05 -8.18
CA THR A 113 -6.31 -2.23 -7.54
C THR A 113 -5.92 -0.98 -6.74
N PHE A 114 -5.11 -1.14 -5.71
CA PHE A 114 -4.53 -0.04 -4.95
C PHE A 114 -3.05 -0.33 -4.65
N ASP A 115 -2.24 0.70 -4.39
CA ASP A 115 -0.80 0.58 -4.10
C ASP A 115 0.00 -0.06 -5.24
N ALA A 116 -0.24 -1.34 -5.54
CA ALA A 116 0.36 -2.08 -6.65
C ALA A 116 -0.72 -2.51 -7.66
N ASP A 117 -0.45 -2.26 -8.94
CA ASP A 117 -1.41 -2.43 -10.04
C ASP A 117 -1.19 -3.70 -10.87
N ALA A 118 -2.25 -4.13 -11.56
CA ALA A 118 -2.24 -5.10 -12.64
C ALA A 118 -2.91 -4.50 -13.89
N PRO A 119 -2.23 -3.63 -14.64
CA PRO A 119 -2.84 -2.85 -15.73
C PRO A 119 -3.34 -3.71 -16.90
N GLY A 120 -2.82 -4.95 -17.05
CA GLY A 120 -3.30 -5.92 -18.03
C GLY A 120 -4.58 -6.67 -17.64
N SER A 121 -5.08 -6.48 -16.40
CA SER A 121 -6.31 -7.08 -15.91
C SER A 121 -7.55 -6.27 -16.30
N LYS A 122 -8.74 -6.85 -16.04
CA LYS A 122 -10.04 -6.17 -16.21
C LYS A 122 -10.42 -5.26 -15.03
N ARG A 123 -9.50 -4.93 -14.12
CA ARG A 123 -9.78 -4.01 -13.02
C ARG A 123 -10.42 -2.73 -13.54
N GLN A 124 -11.33 -2.16 -12.76
CA GLN A 124 -12.10 -1.00 -13.19
C GLN A 124 -11.44 0.33 -12.85
N ALA A 125 -10.55 0.34 -11.84
CA ALA A 125 -9.73 1.49 -11.48
C ALA A 125 -8.46 1.06 -10.74
N PHE A 126 -7.49 1.97 -10.69
CA PHE A 126 -6.32 1.92 -9.81
C PHE A 126 -6.25 3.18 -8.96
N VAL A 127 -5.92 3.04 -7.68
CA VAL A 127 -5.58 4.15 -6.79
C VAL A 127 -4.22 3.88 -6.14
N GLY A 128 -3.28 4.78 -6.33
CA GLY A 128 -1.93 4.56 -5.83
C GLY A 128 -0.96 5.69 -6.15
N THR A 129 0.31 5.38 -6.00
CA THR A 129 1.42 6.28 -6.27
C THR A 129 1.80 6.26 -7.75
N ASP A 130 2.25 7.39 -8.29
CA ASP A 130 3.08 7.40 -9.49
C ASP A 130 4.46 6.82 -9.13
N ASN A 131 4.60 5.51 -9.33
CA ASN A 131 5.77 4.76 -8.86
C ASN A 131 7.05 5.13 -9.62
N TYR A 132 6.94 5.46 -10.90
CA TYR A 132 8.09 5.95 -11.65
C TYR A 132 8.55 7.31 -11.12
N ALA A 133 7.63 8.25 -10.90
CA ALA A 133 7.95 9.56 -10.32
C ALA A 133 8.55 9.44 -8.91
N MET A 134 8.04 8.50 -8.09
CA MET A 134 8.61 8.22 -6.77
C MET A 134 10.05 7.72 -6.85
N GLY A 135 10.31 6.72 -7.69
CA GLY A 135 11.67 6.23 -7.92
C GLY A 135 12.60 7.34 -8.41
N LYS A 136 12.13 8.16 -9.34
CA LYS A 136 12.88 9.30 -9.86
C LYS A 136 13.22 10.31 -8.77
N ALA A 137 12.29 10.61 -7.87
CA ALA A 137 12.54 11.49 -6.73
C ALA A 137 13.59 10.92 -5.76
N ILE A 138 13.62 9.60 -5.52
CA ILE A 138 14.67 8.92 -4.74
C ILE A 138 16.03 9.12 -5.42
N GLY A 139 16.14 8.85 -6.71
CA GLY A 139 17.38 9.02 -7.48
C GLY A 139 17.85 10.47 -7.54
N GLU A 140 16.96 11.41 -7.83
CA GLU A 140 17.25 12.85 -7.86
C GLU A 140 17.74 13.37 -6.50
N MET A 141 17.13 12.90 -5.40
CA MET A 141 17.55 13.26 -4.05
C MET A 141 18.98 12.73 -3.78
N ALA A 142 19.26 11.49 -4.12
CA ALA A 142 20.61 10.90 -3.96
C ALA A 142 21.64 11.67 -4.79
N ALA A 143 21.35 11.97 -6.06
CA ALA A 143 22.23 12.75 -6.94
C ALA A 143 22.47 14.18 -6.41
N LYS A 144 21.46 14.81 -5.83
CA LYS A 144 21.59 16.13 -5.19
C LYS A 144 22.48 16.08 -3.94
N LEU A 145 22.36 15.03 -3.14
CA LEU A 145 23.14 14.84 -1.92
C LEU A 145 24.60 14.50 -2.22
N LYS A 146 24.89 13.81 -3.33
CA LYS A 146 26.22 13.45 -3.79
C LYS A 146 26.39 13.74 -5.29
N PRO A 147 26.64 15.00 -5.66
CA PRO A 147 26.76 15.42 -7.07
C PRO A 147 27.94 14.82 -7.84
N SER A 148 28.92 14.27 -7.13
CA SER A 148 30.06 13.57 -7.76
C SER A 148 29.66 12.26 -8.44
N GLY A 149 28.45 11.73 -8.16
CA GLY A 149 28.07 10.38 -8.54
C GLY A 149 28.81 9.32 -7.72
N GLY A 150 28.82 8.08 -8.21
CA GLY A 150 29.48 6.96 -7.55
C GLY A 150 28.80 5.63 -7.84
N THR A 151 28.96 4.67 -6.95
CA THR A 151 28.31 3.35 -7.02
C THR A 151 27.09 3.29 -6.13
N TYR A 152 26.06 2.53 -6.53
CA TYR A 152 24.85 2.39 -5.74
C TYR A 152 24.25 0.98 -5.80
N ALA A 153 23.52 0.65 -4.74
CA ALA A 153 22.67 -0.53 -4.69
C ALA A 153 21.23 -0.16 -4.34
N MET A 154 20.30 -0.95 -4.85
CA MET A 154 18.87 -0.88 -4.51
C MET A 154 18.44 -2.15 -3.80
N VAL A 155 17.51 -2.02 -2.83
CA VAL A 155 16.72 -3.12 -2.29
C VAL A 155 15.29 -2.94 -2.76
N SER A 156 14.72 -3.99 -3.33
CA SER A 156 13.35 -4.06 -3.85
C SER A 156 12.57 -5.19 -3.19
N GLY A 157 11.25 -5.19 -3.30
CA GLY A 157 10.39 -6.28 -2.80
C GLY A 157 10.37 -7.47 -3.74
N GLY A 158 9.19 -7.89 -4.20
CA GLY A 158 9.06 -8.99 -5.16
C GLY A 158 9.44 -8.57 -6.60
N PRO A 159 10.15 -9.42 -7.37
CA PRO A 159 10.59 -9.08 -8.72
C PRO A 159 9.44 -8.94 -9.73
N ALA A 160 8.28 -9.55 -9.48
CA ALA A 160 7.09 -9.49 -10.34
C ALA A 160 6.11 -8.36 -9.95
N ALA A 161 6.45 -7.51 -8.97
CA ALA A 161 5.64 -6.38 -8.58
C ALA A 161 5.87 -5.18 -9.51
N ALA A 162 4.85 -4.81 -10.30
CA ALA A 162 4.94 -3.78 -11.33
C ALA A 162 5.35 -2.42 -10.75
N ASN A 163 4.75 -2.03 -9.61
CA ASN A 163 5.06 -0.77 -8.93
C ASN A 163 6.54 -0.65 -8.55
N LEU A 164 7.15 -1.73 -8.05
CA LEU A 164 8.54 -1.73 -7.63
C LEU A 164 9.50 -1.67 -8.83
N ASN A 165 9.16 -2.34 -9.93
CA ASN A 165 9.92 -2.26 -11.17
C ASN A 165 9.90 -0.84 -11.76
N ASP A 166 8.77 -0.13 -11.63
CA ASP A 166 8.66 1.28 -12.02
C ASP A 166 9.55 2.17 -11.14
N ARG A 167 9.57 1.95 -9.82
CA ARG A 167 10.47 2.68 -8.91
C ARG A 167 11.94 2.44 -9.25
N VAL A 168 12.33 1.19 -9.50
CA VAL A 168 13.71 0.85 -9.92
C VAL A 168 14.10 1.62 -11.17
N ARG A 169 13.25 1.64 -12.21
CA ARG A 169 13.51 2.44 -13.43
C ARG A 169 13.62 3.93 -13.12
N GLY A 170 12.71 4.45 -12.29
CA GLY A 170 12.73 5.84 -11.87
C GLY A 170 14.01 6.22 -11.14
N VAL A 171 14.51 5.38 -10.22
CA VAL A 171 15.79 5.62 -9.51
C VAL A 171 16.95 5.73 -10.49
N ILE A 172 17.04 4.81 -11.45
CA ILE A 172 18.11 4.83 -12.47
C ILE A 172 18.08 6.15 -13.25
N ASP A 173 16.90 6.56 -13.72
CA ASP A 173 16.74 7.80 -14.49
C ASP A 173 16.95 9.05 -13.63
N GLY A 174 16.54 9.02 -12.35
CA GLY A 174 16.71 10.13 -11.42
C GLY A 174 18.16 10.36 -10.98
N LEU A 175 18.95 9.30 -10.88
CA LEU A 175 20.39 9.39 -10.60
C LEU A 175 21.15 10.06 -11.75
N GLY A 176 20.78 9.75 -12.98
CA GLY A 176 21.44 10.29 -14.17
C GLY A 176 22.87 9.78 -14.40
N ALA A 177 23.62 10.52 -15.19
CA ALA A 177 24.99 10.16 -15.53
C ALA A 177 25.94 10.25 -14.33
N GLY A 178 26.95 9.40 -14.30
CA GLY A 178 27.98 9.39 -13.23
C GLY A 178 27.69 8.41 -12.10
N TRP A 179 26.57 7.67 -12.17
CA TRP A 179 26.24 6.62 -11.23
C TRP A 179 26.32 5.24 -11.86
N THR A 180 26.86 4.27 -11.12
CA THR A 180 26.99 2.88 -11.56
C THR A 180 26.33 1.94 -10.56
N GLN A 181 25.40 1.14 -11.02
CA GLN A 181 24.76 0.11 -10.20
C GLN A 181 25.73 -1.03 -9.95
N VAL A 182 25.86 -1.46 -8.68
CA VAL A 182 26.72 -2.62 -8.34
C VAL A 182 26.09 -3.92 -8.84
N GLU A 183 26.90 -4.92 -9.09
CA GLU A 183 26.46 -6.25 -9.51
C GLU A 183 25.51 -6.87 -8.47
N GLY A 184 24.48 -7.55 -8.93
CA GLY A 184 23.45 -8.16 -8.08
C GLY A 184 22.33 -7.24 -7.61
N SER A 185 22.45 -5.92 -7.83
CA SER A 185 21.37 -4.98 -7.54
C SER A 185 20.39 -4.90 -8.74
N PRO A 186 19.05 -4.72 -8.50
CA PRO A 186 18.42 -4.65 -7.19
C PRO A 186 18.37 -6.02 -6.47
N LEU A 187 18.52 -5.98 -5.14
CA LEU A 187 18.31 -7.15 -4.29
C LEU A 187 16.81 -7.24 -3.96
N TYR A 188 16.28 -8.45 -3.94
CA TYR A 188 14.84 -8.69 -3.73
C TYR A 188 14.59 -9.26 -2.33
N CYS A 189 13.96 -8.48 -1.46
CA CYS A 189 13.64 -8.90 -0.08
C CYS A 189 12.26 -9.55 0.07
N ASN A 190 11.45 -9.61 -0.99
CA ASN A 190 10.08 -10.15 -0.95
C ASN A 190 9.23 -9.56 0.19
N ASP A 191 9.32 -8.26 0.40
CA ASP A 191 8.66 -7.51 1.48
C ASP A 191 9.07 -7.93 2.91
N ASP A 192 10.13 -8.73 3.07
CA ASP A 192 10.70 -9.10 4.38
C ASP A 192 11.68 -8.02 4.86
N ALA A 193 11.29 -7.36 5.97
CA ALA A 193 12.06 -6.28 6.55
C ALA A 193 13.42 -6.72 7.12
N ALA A 194 13.49 -7.91 7.72
CA ALA A 194 14.74 -8.42 8.28
C ALA A 194 15.72 -8.81 7.16
N LEU A 195 15.22 -9.46 6.11
CA LEU A 195 16.02 -9.77 4.92
C LEU A 195 16.53 -8.49 4.25
N ALA A 196 15.71 -7.43 4.19
CA ALA A 196 16.13 -6.15 3.62
C ALA A 196 17.31 -5.53 4.38
N VAL A 197 17.32 -5.57 5.72
CA VAL A 197 18.46 -5.14 6.54
C VAL A 197 19.68 -6.01 6.28
N GLN A 198 19.52 -7.33 6.24
CA GLN A 198 20.60 -8.27 5.95
C GLN A 198 21.23 -7.99 4.58
N GLN A 199 20.42 -7.74 3.55
CA GLN A 199 20.89 -7.40 2.20
C GLN A 199 21.69 -6.09 2.17
N LEU A 200 21.29 -5.07 2.94
CA LEU A 200 22.08 -3.85 3.08
C LEU A 200 23.43 -4.12 3.77
N GLN A 201 23.46 -4.98 4.80
CA GLN A 201 24.66 -5.38 5.51
C GLN A 201 25.63 -6.15 4.58
N ASP A 202 25.10 -7.09 3.80
CA ASP A 202 25.86 -7.87 2.84
C ASP A 202 26.42 -6.97 1.73
N THR A 203 25.64 -6.00 1.28
CA THR A 203 26.06 -4.99 0.30
C THR A 203 27.25 -4.18 0.80
N LEU A 204 27.19 -3.67 2.04
CA LEU A 204 28.33 -2.93 2.63
C LEU A 204 29.57 -3.80 2.81
N THR A 205 29.37 -5.08 3.08
CA THR A 205 30.48 -6.04 3.23
C THR A 205 31.15 -6.32 1.90
N ALA A 206 30.37 -6.49 0.83
CA ALA A 206 30.85 -6.74 -0.52
C ALA A 206 31.40 -5.49 -1.20
N HIS A 207 30.83 -4.32 -0.88
CA HIS A 207 31.16 -3.02 -1.47
C HIS A 207 31.40 -1.97 -0.37
N PRO A 208 32.55 -2.03 0.37
CA PRO A 208 32.80 -1.14 1.51
C PRO A 208 32.93 0.35 1.13
N ASP A 209 33.16 0.63 -0.15
CA ASP A 209 33.27 1.97 -0.71
C ASP A 209 32.01 2.39 -1.49
N ILE A 210 30.88 1.74 -1.27
CA ILE A 210 29.62 2.09 -1.92
C ILE A 210 29.20 3.53 -1.59
N ASP A 211 28.70 4.25 -2.58
CA ASP A 211 28.34 5.66 -2.46
C ASP A 211 26.87 5.89 -2.09
N ALA A 212 25.97 4.99 -2.49
CA ALA A 212 24.55 5.11 -2.14
C ALA A 212 23.86 3.77 -1.91
N LEU A 213 22.93 3.77 -0.94
CA LEU A 213 21.99 2.71 -0.65
C LEU A 213 20.58 3.27 -0.85
N LEU A 214 19.83 2.70 -1.80
CA LEU A 214 18.55 3.24 -2.29
C LEU A 214 17.44 2.20 -2.23
N PRO A 215 16.91 1.87 -1.04
CA PRO A 215 15.72 1.03 -0.93
C PRO A 215 14.53 1.68 -1.63
N VAL A 216 13.84 0.94 -2.53
CA VAL A 216 12.66 1.44 -3.23
C VAL A 216 11.36 1.17 -2.47
N GLY A 217 11.45 0.66 -1.25
CA GLY A 217 10.41 0.49 -0.23
C GLY A 217 11.01 0.63 1.15
N GLY A 218 10.19 0.91 2.16
CA GLY A 218 10.63 1.21 3.53
C GLY A 218 11.09 0.01 4.36
N TRP A 219 11.07 -1.21 3.80
CA TRP A 219 11.28 -2.46 4.55
C TRP A 219 12.44 -2.43 5.53
N PRO A 220 13.68 -2.02 5.17
CA PRO A 220 14.78 -2.06 6.14
C PRO A 220 14.55 -1.11 7.32
N LEU A 221 13.79 -0.02 7.13
CA LEU A 221 13.52 0.97 8.18
C LEU A 221 12.29 0.61 9.03
N PHE A 222 11.50 -0.39 8.65
CA PHE A 222 10.36 -0.89 9.44
C PHE A 222 10.78 -1.69 10.68
N VAL A 223 12.05 -2.09 10.75
CA VAL A 223 12.65 -2.78 11.91
C VAL A 223 13.75 -1.90 12.52
N PRO A 224 13.39 -0.82 13.23
CA PRO A 224 14.29 0.28 13.56
C PRO A 224 15.50 -0.13 14.39
N ASP A 225 15.38 -1.13 15.28
CA ASP A 225 16.50 -1.58 16.11
C ASP A 225 17.56 -2.34 15.29
N ALA A 226 17.13 -3.22 14.39
CA ALA A 226 18.02 -3.91 13.46
C ALA A 226 18.67 -2.91 12.50
N PHE A 227 17.88 -1.94 11.98
CA PHE A 227 18.39 -0.91 11.09
C PHE A 227 19.40 0.01 11.78
N ARG A 228 19.17 0.43 13.03
CA ARG A 228 20.16 1.20 13.81
C ARG A 228 21.46 0.43 13.97
N SER A 229 21.37 -0.86 14.32
CA SER A 229 22.56 -1.72 14.46
C SER A 229 23.36 -1.83 13.17
N PHE A 230 22.67 -1.94 12.03
CA PHE A 230 23.28 -1.90 10.70
C PHE A 230 23.93 -0.56 10.39
N ALA A 231 23.23 0.56 10.63
CA ALA A 231 23.64 1.87 10.17
C ALA A 231 24.60 2.61 11.12
N GLU A 232 24.70 2.20 12.41
CA GLU A 232 25.58 2.84 13.39
C GLU A 232 27.05 2.93 12.94
N PRO A 233 27.67 1.86 12.37
CA PRO A 233 29.04 1.91 11.88
C PRO A 233 29.25 2.91 10.75
N ILE A 234 28.24 3.22 9.95
CA ILE A 234 28.32 4.14 8.81
C ILE A 234 27.69 5.50 9.09
N LYS A 235 27.21 5.75 10.31
CA LYS A 235 26.50 7.00 10.65
C LYS A 235 27.33 8.25 10.39
N ALA A 236 28.62 8.21 10.66
CA ALA A 236 29.53 9.32 10.32
C ALA A 236 29.63 9.55 8.81
N LYS A 237 29.66 8.47 8.00
CA LYS A 237 29.65 8.54 6.54
C LYS A 237 28.34 9.08 5.99
N LEU A 238 27.18 8.73 6.61
CA LEU A 238 25.86 9.30 6.28
C LEU A 238 25.83 10.82 6.58
N ALA A 239 26.36 11.24 7.72
CA ALA A 239 26.41 12.65 8.09
C ALA A 239 27.29 13.47 7.15
N SER A 240 28.42 12.95 6.72
CA SER A 240 29.35 13.60 5.77
C SER A 240 28.93 13.48 4.30
N LYS A 241 27.90 12.67 3.98
CA LYS A 241 27.50 12.31 2.60
C LYS A 241 28.56 11.50 1.84
N GLU A 242 29.51 10.89 2.53
CA GLU A 242 30.39 9.88 1.95
C GLU A 242 29.59 8.69 1.46
N VAL A 243 28.58 8.24 2.26
CA VAL A 243 27.51 7.33 1.85
C VAL A 243 26.19 8.08 1.93
N VAL A 244 25.32 7.89 0.95
CA VAL A 244 23.96 8.45 0.94
C VAL A 244 22.95 7.32 1.09
N LEU A 245 21.97 7.49 1.99
CA LEU A 245 20.84 6.58 2.13
C LEU A 245 19.53 7.37 1.94
N VAL A 246 18.82 7.06 0.85
CA VAL A 246 17.49 7.60 0.57
C VAL A 246 16.53 6.41 0.39
N SER A 247 15.44 6.40 1.15
CA SER A 247 14.48 5.32 1.14
C SER A 247 13.10 5.80 0.72
N ALA A 248 12.26 4.85 0.33
CA ALA A 248 10.84 5.04 0.19
C ALA A 248 10.17 5.09 1.56
N ASP A 249 8.93 5.59 1.58
CA ASP A 249 7.98 5.66 2.68
C ASP A 249 8.34 6.65 3.80
N THR A 250 7.36 6.92 4.69
CA THR A 250 7.47 7.92 5.75
C THR A 250 6.68 7.50 6.98
N LEU A 251 6.75 6.22 7.35
CA LEU A 251 6.17 5.75 8.60
C LEU A 251 6.91 6.39 9.79
N LYS A 252 6.28 6.42 10.94
CA LYS A 252 6.83 7.06 12.14
C LYS A 252 8.25 6.55 12.47
N SER A 253 8.49 5.24 12.39
CA SER A 253 9.82 4.66 12.62
C SER A 253 10.89 5.19 11.66
N GLU A 254 10.52 5.36 10.39
CA GLU A 254 11.42 5.88 9.35
C GLU A 254 11.73 7.37 9.57
N LEU A 255 10.72 8.17 9.92
CA LEU A 255 10.89 9.58 10.27
C LEU A 255 11.78 9.74 11.51
N GLU A 256 11.64 8.86 12.52
CA GLU A 256 12.52 8.85 13.69
C GLU A 256 13.97 8.50 13.31
N LEU A 257 14.18 7.50 12.44
CA LEU A 257 15.50 7.14 11.95
C LEU A 257 16.14 8.28 11.13
N LEU A 258 15.36 8.97 10.29
CA LEU A 258 15.84 10.15 9.56
C LEU A 258 16.23 11.29 10.52
N ARG A 259 15.38 11.62 11.49
CA ARG A 259 15.67 12.63 12.54
C ARG A 259 16.95 12.30 13.27
N ASP A 260 17.15 11.03 13.60
CA ASP A 260 18.30 10.56 14.39
C ASP A 260 19.59 10.40 13.52
N GLY A 261 19.53 10.73 12.22
CA GLY A 261 20.68 10.75 11.31
C GLY A 261 21.09 9.40 10.74
N TYR A 262 20.19 8.41 10.71
CA TYR A 262 20.42 7.10 10.12
C TYR A 262 20.00 7.00 8.64
N ALA A 263 19.39 8.03 8.10
CA ALA A 263 19.09 8.20 6.69
C ALA A 263 19.31 9.65 6.27
N ASN A 264 19.37 9.91 4.97
CA ASN A 264 19.57 11.24 4.42
C ASN A 264 18.31 11.86 3.83
N GLY A 265 17.31 11.02 3.51
CA GLY A 265 16.03 11.46 2.99
C GLY A 265 15.05 10.32 2.79
N LEU A 266 13.77 10.68 2.72
CA LEU A 266 12.67 9.75 2.50
C LEU A 266 11.73 10.34 1.44
N ILE A 267 11.20 9.46 0.58
CA ILE A 267 10.13 9.80 -0.35
C ILE A 267 8.88 9.02 0.06
N GLY A 268 7.90 9.72 0.64
CA GLY A 268 6.70 9.13 1.20
C GLY A 268 5.58 8.95 0.20
N GLN A 269 4.71 8.01 0.51
CA GLN A 269 3.44 7.75 -0.15
C GLN A 269 2.29 8.12 0.80
N GLN A 270 1.03 7.97 0.32
CA GLN A 270 -0.18 8.27 1.09
C GLN A 270 -1.05 7.01 1.29
N PRO A 271 -0.57 5.98 2.02
CA PRO A 271 -1.30 4.71 2.15
C PRO A 271 -2.67 4.85 2.82
N TYR A 272 -2.81 5.74 3.79
CA TYR A 272 -4.10 6.04 4.41
C TYR A 272 -5.11 6.56 3.38
N GLU A 273 -4.69 7.50 2.52
CA GLU A 273 -5.54 8.06 1.47
C GLU A 273 -5.91 6.99 0.43
N MET A 274 -4.98 6.11 0.06
CA MET A 274 -5.26 5.00 -0.84
C MET A 274 -6.36 4.08 -0.31
N GLY A 275 -6.29 3.69 0.97
CA GLY A 275 -7.31 2.87 1.61
C GLY A 275 -8.68 3.55 1.68
N ALA A 276 -8.70 4.85 1.96
CA ALA A 276 -9.94 5.63 2.00
C ALA A 276 -10.58 5.77 0.61
N LEU A 277 -9.78 6.17 -0.39
CA LEU A 277 -10.24 6.32 -1.78
C LEU A 277 -10.69 4.97 -2.38
N ALA A 278 -10.06 3.86 -2.01
CA ALA A 278 -10.48 2.54 -2.45
C ALA A 278 -11.95 2.26 -2.09
N MET A 279 -12.36 2.56 -0.85
CA MET A 279 -13.75 2.38 -0.41
C MET A 279 -14.72 3.30 -1.16
N GLU A 280 -14.32 4.55 -1.40
CA GLU A 280 -15.13 5.52 -2.17
C GLU A 280 -15.32 5.08 -3.63
N LEU A 281 -14.25 4.61 -4.28
CA LEU A 281 -14.30 4.12 -5.65
C LEU A 281 -15.17 2.87 -5.78
N LEU A 282 -15.02 1.91 -4.86
CA LEU A 282 -15.86 0.70 -4.84
C LEU A 282 -17.34 1.04 -4.63
N GLN A 283 -17.67 1.99 -3.75
CA GLN A 283 -19.05 2.42 -3.56
C GLN A 283 -19.64 3.08 -4.82
N LYS A 284 -18.86 3.92 -5.51
CA LYS A 284 -19.29 4.53 -6.79
C LYS A 284 -19.55 3.47 -7.84
N LEU A 285 -18.61 2.53 -8.02
CA LEU A 285 -18.76 1.42 -8.96
C LEU A 285 -19.97 0.54 -8.64
N LYS A 286 -20.23 0.23 -7.35
CA LYS A 286 -21.40 -0.53 -6.91
C LYS A 286 -22.70 0.18 -7.22
N LYS A 287 -22.73 1.51 -7.24
CA LYS A 287 -23.86 2.34 -7.67
C LYS A 287 -23.98 2.48 -9.20
N GLY A 288 -23.06 1.93 -9.98
CA GLY A 288 -23.00 2.08 -11.43
C GLY A 288 -22.46 3.43 -11.91
N GLU A 289 -21.80 4.18 -11.03
CA GLU A 289 -21.17 5.45 -11.37
C GLU A 289 -19.84 5.21 -12.11
N LYS A 290 -19.48 6.15 -12.99
CA LYS A 290 -18.18 6.13 -13.65
C LYS A 290 -17.10 6.65 -12.71
N VAL A 291 -15.95 5.99 -12.70
CA VAL A 291 -14.74 6.41 -11.98
C VAL A 291 -13.60 6.67 -12.97
N GLN A 292 -12.58 7.41 -12.52
CA GLN A 292 -11.34 7.55 -13.29
C GLN A 292 -10.59 6.21 -13.26
N GLU A 293 -9.97 5.86 -14.38
CA GLU A 293 -9.19 4.62 -14.48
C GLU A 293 -7.97 4.63 -13.55
N ILE A 294 -7.30 5.77 -13.43
CA ILE A 294 -6.12 5.96 -12.58
C ILE A 294 -6.34 7.18 -11.69
N THR A 295 -6.18 6.99 -10.39
CA THR A 295 -6.18 8.06 -9.39
C THR A 295 -4.83 8.01 -8.64
N THR A 296 -3.99 9.02 -8.87
CA THR A 296 -2.70 9.11 -8.17
C THR A 296 -2.83 9.92 -6.89
N VAL A 297 -2.18 9.44 -5.82
CA VAL A 297 -1.99 10.18 -4.56
C VAL A 297 -0.66 10.92 -4.58
N GLY A 298 -0.52 11.92 -3.71
CA GLY A 298 0.68 12.73 -3.61
C GLY A 298 1.92 12.00 -3.11
N LEU A 299 3.08 12.61 -3.30
CA LEU A 299 4.35 12.19 -2.73
C LEU A 299 4.82 13.21 -1.69
N ASP A 300 5.38 12.72 -0.60
CA ASP A 300 6.07 13.54 0.39
C ASP A 300 7.58 13.46 0.19
N THR A 301 8.25 14.62 0.24
CA THR A 301 9.71 14.69 0.24
C THR A 301 10.18 15.11 1.63
N VAL A 302 10.82 14.21 2.34
CA VAL A 302 11.23 14.43 3.74
C VAL A 302 12.75 14.38 3.85
N THR A 303 13.29 15.43 4.46
CA THR A 303 14.71 15.60 4.74
C THR A 303 14.92 15.93 6.21
N PRO A 304 16.14 15.92 6.74
CA PRO A 304 16.40 16.35 8.11
C PRO A 304 15.85 17.74 8.45
N ASP A 305 15.71 18.63 7.45
CA ASP A 305 15.26 20.00 7.66
C ASP A 305 13.76 20.13 7.95
N ASN A 306 12.94 19.18 7.45
CA ASN A 306 11.48 19.23 7.60
C ASN A 306 10.87 18.01 8.33
N VAL A 307 11.67 17.03 8.73
CA VAL A 307 11.20 15.79 9.38
C VAL A 307 10.35 16.04 10.63
N ALA A 308 10.63 17.11 11.38
CA ALA A 308 9.87 17.46 12.58
C ALA A 308 8.39 17.77 12.27
N GLU A 309 8.10 18.35 11.11
CA GLU A 309 6.73 18.66 10.67
C GLU A 309 5.95 17.36 10.36
N PHE A 310 6.63 16.37 9.77
CA PHE A 310 6.04 15.06 9.47
C PHE A 310 5.83 14.24 10.75
N LEU A 311 6.80 14.22 11.67
CA LEU A 311 6.67 13.56 12.96
C LEU A 311 5.50 14.09 13.79
N ALA A 312 5.22 15.40 13.72
CA ALA A 312 4.09 15.98 14.42
C ALA A 312 2.72 15.51 13.89
N LYS A 313 2.66 14.99 12.67
CA LYS A 313 1.45 14.48 11.99
C LYS A 313 1.38 12.95 11.98
N ALA A 314 2.52 12.27 12.19
CA ALA A 314 2.58 10.81 12.18
C ALA A 314 1.78 10.20 13.33
N LYS A 315 1.01 9.16 13.00
CA LYS A 315 0.18 8.41 13.95
C LYS A 315 0.98 7.29 14.64
#